data_e15ee43463736a827b419f7963237409
#
_entry.id   e15ee43463736a827b419f7963237409
#
_cell.length_a   1.000
_cell.length_b   1.000
_cell.length_c   1.000
_cell.angle_alpha   90.00
_cell.angle_beta   90.00
_cell.angle_gamma   90.00
#
_symmetry.space_group_name_H-M   'P 1'
#
loop_
_entity.id
_entity.type
_entity.pdbx_description
1 polymer ?
#
loop_
_entity_poly.entity_id
_entity_poly.type
_entity_poly.pdbx_seq_one_letter_code
_entity_poly.pdbx_strand_id
1 'polypeptide(L)'
;MKISTIFKYIFIVFAIGIIIYGGYKIYKNNNQEEEQENDSQTVAQEEIIQDIRLAVTNYDTINPILTNNKEILNIDTLIFEPLFTFSSDYILTPCLAKECSKTGDNTYVIKVNNSVNWQDGTSFMSKDVAFTIDVIKQSNSIYKYNVEHITNVEVVDASTLKLTLDGNVPFFEYNLTFPILSSNYYLGEDFFTSSKTPIGTGRYKISSINSNSITLSKNENWRNPEAEEIKLDNIKINLYTSMGEAFNSFKIGNVDVLNTTNTNFGEYIGTIGFNKVEYAGREFDFLALNCNDVILKDKAVRQALGYAIDKDTIVSSVYNNQKFVSQYPLDYGNYLYTSENVSSGYNAEQAKKVLEDGGWTYRNGHWKKEIDGSYRTLRLNIAVNKDQERRVQASEKIKEQLKDIGIEVTINKITNDQYSKYISNKDYQILYTGVYNSFTPDLTYYFSSGNIENYYNEEMQELINNSAIIKDSKQQKEIFQKIYTLYKEDVPFIGICRNKNITITSQSLYGNIEPSNYTTYNKAELWYRK
;
A
#
# COMPACT_ATOMS: atom_id res chain seq x y z
N MET A 1 30.01 74.38 66.85
CA MET A 1 29.46 73.03 66.58
C MET A 1 30.18 72.04 67.44
N LYS A 2 29.48 71.32 68.35
CA LYS A 2 30.14 70.39 69.30
C LYS A 2 30.75 69.15 68.56
N ILE A 3 31.99 68.83 68.89
CA ILE A 3 32.74 67.67 68.28
C ILE A 3 31.91 66.36 68.22
N SER A 4 30.99 66.23 69.19
CA SER A 4 30.08 65.05 69.24
C SER A 4 29.13 64.95 68.03
N THR A 5 28.81 66.06 67.38
CA THR A 5 27.88 66.10 66.24
C THR A 5 28.59 65.72 64.96
N ILE A 6 29.88 66.03 64.80
CA ILE A 6 30.74 65.64 63.64
C ILE A 6 30.93 64.15 63.65
N PHE A 7 31.20 63.52 64.80
CA PHE A 7 31.34 62.08 64.92
C PHE A 7 30.06 61.31 64.58
N LYS A 8 28.89 61.85 64.91
CA LYS A 8 27.59 61.24 64.52
C LYS A 8 27.40 61.24 63.00
N TYR A 9 27.74 62.33 62.34
CA TYR A 9 27.60 62.37 60.86
C TYR A 9 28.63 61.48 60.16
N ILE A 10 29.86 61.38 60.67
CA ILE A 10 30.88 60.46 60.13
C ILE A 10 30.39 58.99 60.30
N PHE A 11 29.80 58.67 61.46
CA PHE A 11 29.28 57.30 61.69
C PHE A 11 28.09 56.95 60.78
N ILE A 12 27.21 57.91 60.51
CA ILE A 12 26.07 57.75 59.61
C ILE A 12 26.57 57.56 58.16
N VAL A 13 27.52 58.33 57.71
CA VAL A 13 28.10 58.17 56.35
C VAL A 13 28.80 56.83 56.22
N PHE A 14 29.50 56.37 57.25
CA PHE A 14 30.18 55.08 57.26
C PHE A 14 29.17 53.91 57.26
N ALA A 15 28.06 54.06 58.03
CA ALA A 15 26.97 53.08 58.06
C ALA A 15 26.23 52.99 56.72
N ILE A 16 25.99 54.12 56.04
CA ILE A 16 25.42 54.18 54.71
C ILE A 16 26.36 53.56 53.67
N GLY A 17 27.67 53.80 53.79
CA GLY A 17 28.68 53.19 52.93
C GLY A 17 28.72 51.66 53.03
N ILE A 18 28.58 51.14 54.28
CA ILE A 18 28.50 49.67 54.50
C ILE A 18 27.23 49.08 53.90
N ILE A 19 26.08 49.78 54.04
CA ILE A 19 24.82 49.32 53.45
C ILE A 19 24.85 49.32 51.92
N ILE A 20 25.45 50.37 51.31
CA ILE A 20 25.59 50.47 49.86
C ILE A 20 26.57 49.39 49.35
N TYR A 21 27.70 49.16 50.07
CA TYR A 21 28.66 48.14 49.69
C TYR A 21 28.10 46.73 49.89
N GLY A 22 27.33 46.51 50.96
CA GLY A 22 26.63 45.24 51.18
C GLY A 22 25.56 44.98 50.12
N GLY A 23 24.78 46.00 49.77
CA GLY A 23 23.78 45.93 48.70
C GLY A 23 24.40 45.68 47.32
N TYR A 24 25.54 46.32 47.03
CA TYR A 24 26.28 46.10 45.79
C TYR A 24 26.86 44.68 45.73
N LYS A 25 27.37 44.16 46.85
CA LYS A 25 27.90 42.78 46.92
C LYS A 25 26.80 41.72 46.75
N ILE A 26 25.61 41.94 47.34
CA ILE A 26 24.44 41.08 47.18
C ILE A 26 23.93 41.16 45.74
N TYR A 27 23.84 42.37 45.15
CA TYR A 27 23.43 42.56 43.77
C TYR A 27 24.39 41.87 42.80
N LYS A 28 25.72 41.96 43.04
CA LYS A 28 26.74 41.33 42.21
C LYS A 28 26.75 39.78 42.35
N ASN A 29 26.47 39.26 43.55
CA ASN A 29 26.35 37.80 43.76
C ASN A 29 25.07 37.25 43.13
N ASN A 30 23.95 37.92 43.26
CA ASN A 30 22.71 37.48 42.62
C ASN A 30 22.80 37.52 41.08
N ASN A 31 23.48 38.51 40.50
CA ASN A 31 23.72 38.51 39.05
C ASN A 31 24.72 37.48 38.60
N GLN A 32 25.66 37.03 39.45
CA GLN A 32 26.55 35.93 39.13
C GLN A 32 25.87 34.56 39.27
N GLU A 33 24.87 34.45 40.17
CA GLU A 33 24.02 33.24 40.25
C GLU A 33 23.04 33.18 39.08
N GLU A 34 22.47 34.30 38.61
CA GLU A 34 21.63 34.33 37.40
C GLU A 34 22.41 34.09 36.10
N GLU A 35 23.68 34.54 36.02
CA GLU A 35 24.54 34.17 34.87
C GLU A 35 25.03 32.72 34.92
N GLN A 36 25.15 32.10 36.11
CA GLN A 36 25.46 30.66 36.22
C GLN A 36 24.22 29.74 36.08
N GLU A 37 23.01 30.21 36.43
CA GLU A 37 21.77 29.45 36.13
C GLU A 37 21.38 29.58 34.65
N ASN A 38 21.69 30.67 33.95
CA ASN A 38 21.45 30.80 32.52
C ASN A 38 22.47 30.04 31.66
N ASP A 39 23.67 29.73 32.21
CA ASP A 39 24.68 28.94 31.49
C ASP A 39 24.51 27.41 31.75
N SER A 40 23.56 27.00 32.62
CA SER A 40 23.27 25.61 32.90
C SER A 40 21.91 25.12 32.35
N GLN A 41 21.18 25.95 31.63
CA GLN A 41 20.24 25.45 30.63
C GLN A 41 20.98 25.17 29.34
N THR A 42 21.90 24.23 29.37
CA THR A 42 22.16 23.37 28.23
C THR A 42 20.82 22.73 27.93
N VAL A 43 20.07 23.29 26.99
CA VAL A 43 19.07 22.52 26.24
C VAL A 43 19.83 21.29 25.84
N ALA A 44 19.56 20.18 26.48
CA ALA A 44 20.09 18.89 26.08
C ALA A 44 19.72 18.81 24.60
N GLN A 45 20.67 18.98 23.70
CA GLN A 45 20.46 18.73 22.30
C GLN A 45 20.01 17.29 22.28
N GLU A 46 18.73 17.05 22.00
CA GLU A 46 18.22 15.70 21.87
C GLU A 46 19.13 15.01 20.86
N GLU A 47 19.84 13.99 21.33
CA GLU A 47 20.78 13.26 20.50
C GLU A 47 20.00 12.55 19.40
N ILE A 48 20.20 12.96 18.16
CA ILE A 48 19.58 12.32 16.99
C ILE A 48 20.29 11.00 16.77
N ILE A 49 19.58 9.90 16.99
CA ILE A 49 20.08 8.55 16.72
C ILE A 49 19.82 8.24 15.24
N GLN A 50 20.90 7.99 14.51
CA GLN A 50 20.90 7.74 13.06
C GLN A 50 20.71 6.26 12.69
N ASP A 51 20.29 5.43 13.64
CA ASP A 51 20.06 4.00 13.45
C ASP A 51 18.62 3.63 13.79
N ILE A 52 17.99 2.77 12.99
CA ILE A 52 16.68 2.17 13.26
C ILE A 52 16.74 0.65 13.21
N ARG A 53 15.74 0.02 13.86
CA ARG A 53 15.63 -1.43 13.95
C ARG A 53 14.28 -1.88 13.41
N LEU A 54 14.34 -2.72 12.38
CA LEU A 54 13.19 -3.34 11.74
C LEU A 54 13.03 -4.78 12.21
N ALA A 55 11.85 -5.35 12.03
CA ALA A 55 11.58 -6.75 12.27
C ALA A 55 11.22 -7.46 10.96
N VAL A 56 11.74 -8.65 10.77
CA VAL A 56 11.33 -9.60 9.73
C VAL A 56 11.01 -10.93 10.38
N THR A 57 9.87 -11.51 10.01
CA THR A 57 9.48 -12.85 10.46
C THR A 57 9.60 -13.84 9.33
N ASN A 58 9.91 -15.10 9.68
CA ASN A 58 10.02 -16.20 8.71
C ASN A 58 10.94 -15.86 7.50
N TYR A 59 12.11 -15.29 7.80
CA TYR A 59 13.12 -14.96 6.79
C TYR A 59 13.44 -16.15 5.89
N ASP A 60 13.43 -15.94 4.59
CA ASP A 60 13.82 -16.92 3.58
C ASP A 60 15.18 -16.55 2.92
N THR A 61 15.26 -15.43 2.26
CA THR A 61 16.47 -14.93 1.60
C THR A 61 16.39 -13.41 1.41
N ILE A 62 17.55 -12.74 1.35
CA ILE A 62 17.65 -11.33 0.95
C ILE A 62 17.79 -11.15 -0.57
N ASN A 63 17.69 -12.22 -1.33
CA ASN A 63 17.75 -12.13 -2.79
C ASN A 63 16.40 -11.59 -3.31
N PRO A 64 16.36 -10.43 -3.98
CA PRO A 64 15.11 -9.73 -4.31
C PRO A 64 14.23 -10.47 -5.33
N ILE A 65 14.82 -11.40 -6.12
CA ILE A 65 14.06 -12.18 -7.11
C ILE A 65 13.58 -13.51 -6.54
N LEU A 66 14.27 -14.07 -5.55
CA LEU A 66 13.98 -15.39 -5.02
C LEU A 66 13.16 -15.38 -3.74
N THR A 67 13.11 -14.25 -3.02
CA THR A 67 12.30 -14.13 -1.80
C THR A 67 10.81 -14.16 -2.11
N ASN A 68 10.05 -14.84 -1.26
CA ASN A 68 8.58 -14.75 -1.17
C ASN A 68 8.12 -14.07 0.11
N ASN A 69 9.06 -13.60 0.93
CA ASN A 69 8.78 -12.93 2.20
C ASN A 69 8.40 -11.47 1.95
N LYS A 70 7.15 -11.11 2.27
CA LYS A 70 6.61 -9.76 2.05
C LYS A 70 7.41 -8.67 2.77
N GLU A 71 7.97 -8.95 3.94
CA GLU A 71 8.75 -7.98 4.72
C GLU A 71 10.11 -7.74 4.06
N ILE A 72 10.74 -8.79 3.52
CA ILE A 72 11.97 -8.66 2.73
C ILE A 72 11.72 -7.89 1.44
N LEU A 73 10.63 -8.15 0.72
CA LEU A 73 10.28 -7.39 -0.48
C LEU A 73 10.14 -5.88 -0.22
N ASN A 74 9.64 -5.49 0.96
CA ASN A 74 9.62 -4.09 1.36
C ASN A 74 11.03 -3.55 1.64
N ILE A 75 11.88 -4.32 2.31
CA ILE A 75 13.27 -3.95 2.61
C ILE A 75 14.10 -3.84 1.34
N ASP A 76 13.85 -4.72 0.37
CA ASP A 76 14.53 -4.70 -0.93
C ASP A 76 14.38 -3.36 -1.67
N THR A 77 13.28 -2.62 -1.43
CA THR A 77 13.10 -1.27 -2.00
C THR A 77 14.12 -0.24 -1.49
N LEU A 78 14.84 -0.54 -0.41
CA LEU A 78 15.94 0.28 0.12
C LEU A 78 17.27 0.00 -0.59
N ILE A 79 17.41 -1.23 -1.11
CA ILE A 79 18.69 -1.76 -1.63
C ILE A 79 18.69 -1.78 -3.16
N PHE A 80 17.57 -2.18 -3.76
CA PHE A 80 17.42 -2.40 -5.19
C PHE A 80 16.43 -1.40 -5.78
N GLU A 81 16.73 -0.93 -6.97
CA GLU A 81 15.85 -0.04 -7.69
C GLU A 81 15.29 -0.72 -8.95
N PRO A 82 14.02 -0.44 -9.29
CA PRO A 82 13.38 -0.90 -10.52
C PRO A 82 13.62 0.08 -11.69
N LEU A 83 13.14 -0.28 -12.88
CA LEU A 83 13.08 0.67 -14.00
C LEU A 83 12.11 1.83 -13.72
N PHE A 84 10.95 1.51 -13.16
CA PHE A 84 9.93 2.46 -12.73
C PHE A 84 9.53 2.17 -11.29
N THR A 85 9.20 3.20 -10.54
CA THR A 85 8.71 3.14 -9.17
C THR A 85 7.39 3.90 -9.04
N PHE A 86 6.82 3.91 -7.84
CA PHE A 86 5.57 4.63 -7.57
C PHE A 86 5.81 5.80 -6.61
N SER A 87 5.13 6.93 -6.89
CA SER A 87 4.91 7.97 -5.91
C SER A 87 3.95 7.50 -4.80
N SER A 88 3.78 8.30 -3.75
CA SER A 88 2.87 7.98 -2.64
C SER A 88 1.40 7.83 -3.07
N ASP A 89 1.00 8.45 -4.17
CA ASP A 89 -0.33 8.39 -4.77
C ASP A 89 -0.42 7.42 -5.97
N TYR A 90 0.55 6.51 -6.09
CA TYR A 90 0.63 5.44 -7.10
C TYR A 90 0.79 5.94 -8.54
N ILE A 91 1.30 7.15 -8.76
CA ILE A 91 1.74 7.57 -10.09
C ILE A 91 3.04 6.83 -10.41
N LEU A 92 3.06 6.20 -11.60
CA LEU A 92 4.28 5.54 -12.09
C LEU A 92 5.33 6.60 -12.46
N THR A 93 6.51 6.51 -11.85
CA THR A 93 7.62 7.45 -12.05
C THR A 93 8.87 6.73 -12.54
N PRO A 94 9.65 7.33 -13.45
CA PRO A 94 10.94 6.80 -13.87
C PRO A 94 11.90 6.67 -12.66
N CYS A 95 12.68 5.58 -12.63
CA CYS A 95 13.73 5.32 -11.64
C CYS A 95 15.06 5.02 -12.35
N LEU A 96 15.32 3.76 -12.70
CA LEU A 96 16.47 3.38 -13.53
C LEU A 96 16.20 3.59 -15.03
N ALA A 97 14.94 3.65 -15.46
CA ALA A 97 14.60 4.08 -16.80
C ALA A 97 14.58 5.61 -16.91
N LYS A 98 14.98 6.14 -18.05
CA LYS A 98 14.77 7.53 -18.47
C LYS A 98 13.48 7.66 -19.26
N GLU A 99 13.20 6.67 -20.10
CA GLU A 99 12.09 6.67 -21.04
C GLU A 99 11.65 5.25 -21.35
N CYS A 100 10.34 5.06 -21.54
CA CYS A 100 9.75 3.87 -22.13
C CYS A 100 8.77 4.31 -23.21
N SER A 101 9.00 3.91 -24.46
CA SER A 101 8.23 4.34 -25.62
C SER A 101 7.70 3.13 -26.38
N LYS A 102 6.39 3.08 -26.63
CA LYS A 102 5.78 2.09 -27.52
C LYS A 102 6.08 2.49 -28.97
N THR A 103 6.82 1.65 -29.71
CA THR A 103 7.28 1.94 -31.07
C THR A 103 6.61 1.07 -32.14
N GLY A 104 5.77 0.13 -31.76
CA GLY A 104 4.97 -0.76 -32.60
C GLY A 104 3.83 -1.35 -31.80
N ASP A 105 3.03 -2.22 -32.41
CA ASP A 105 1.84 -2.77 -31.75
C ASP A 105 2.20 -3.47 -30.42
N ASN A 106 3.28 -4.26 -30.44
CA ASN A 106 3.75 -5.05 -29.29
C ASN A 106 5.22 -4.78 -28.95
N THR A 107 5.75 -3.61 -29.32
CA THR A 107 7.17 -3.32 -29.16
C THR A 107 7.38 -2.06 -28.33
N TYR A 108 8.25 -2.18 -27.33
CA TYR A 108 8.65 -1.08 -26.45
C TYR A 108 10.17 -0.88 -26.52
N VAL A 109 10.59 0.39 -26.58
CA VAL A 109 12.00 0.80 -26.46
C VAL A 109 12.17 1.49 -25.12
N ILE A 110 13.14 1.01 -24.34
CA ILE A 110 13.44 1.54 -23.02
C ILE A 110 14.85 2.12 -23.05
N LYS A 111 14.98 3.39 -22.63
CA LYS A 111 16.27 4.04 -22.39
C LYS A 111 16.55 4.03 -20.90
N VAL A 112 17.68 3.46 -20.50
CA VAL A 112 18.10 3.37 -19.10
C VAL A 112 19.07 4.50 -18.73
N ASN A 113 19.14 4.80 -17.43
CA ASN A 113 20.04 5.81 -16.89
C ASN A 113 21.44 5.22 -16.64
N ASN A 114 22.29 5.21 -17.65
CA ASN A 114 23.65 4.68 -17.57
C ASN A 114 24.65 5.55 -16.77
N SER A 115 24.22 6.66 -16.16
CA SER A 115 25.03 7.41 -15.18
C SER A 115 24.91 6.84 -13.77
N VAL A 116 24.12 5.79 -13.57
CA VAL A 116 23.95 5.08 -12.30
C VAL A 116 25.04 4.04 -12.14
N ASN A 117 25.55 3.90 -10.94
CA ASN A 117 26.50 2.85 -10.58
C ASN A 117 25.88 1.88 -9.58
N TRP A 118 26.26 0.62 -9.69
CA TRP A 118 26.06 -0.39 -8.67
C TRP A 118 26.88 -0.08 -7.42
N GLN A 119 26.53 -0.69 -6.31
CA GLN A 119 27.22 -0.52 -5.03
C GLN A 119 28.70 -0.98 -5.04
N ASP A 120 29.11 -1.77 -6.04
CA ASP A 120 30.51 -2.16 -6.30
C ASP A 120 31.27 -1.15 -7.20
N GLY A 121 30.61 -0.07 -7.62
CA GLY A 121 31.17 0.96 -8.48
C GLY A 121 31.08 0.69 -9.98
N THR A 122 30.60 -0.48 -10.40
CA THR A 122 30.38 -0.78 -11.83
C THR A 122 29.15 -0.04 -12.36
N SER A 123 29.14 0.29 -13.66
CA SER A 123 28.04 1.05 -14.26
C SER A 123 26.85 0.16 -14.56
N PHE A 124 25.64 0.67 -14.26
CA PHE A 124 24.36 0.08 -14.67
C PHE A 124 24.15 0.23 -16.19
N MET A 125 23.69 -0.83 -16.83
CA MET A 125 23.50 -0.91 -18.29
C MET A 125 22.22 -1.65 -18.65
N SER A 126 21.78 -1.49 -19.91
CA SER A 126 20.61 -2.19 -20.48
C SER A 126 20.71 -3.73 -20.41
N LYS A 127 21.91 -4.31 -20.47
CA LYS A 127 22.14 -5.76 -20.30
C LYS A 127 21.75 -6.28 -18.92
N ASP A 128 21.80 -5.44 -17.88
CA ASP A 128 21.40 -5.81 -16.52
C ASP A 128 19.90 -6.06 -16.45
N VAL A 129 19.12 -5.27 -17.19
CA VAL A 129 17.67 -5.45 -17.33
C VAL A 129 17.36 -6.76 -18.07
N ALA A 130 18.08 -7.03 -19.18
CA ALA A 130 17.92 -8.26 -19.95
C ALA A 130 18.25 -9.50 -19.09
N PHE A 131 19.35 -9.46 -18.35
CA PHE A 131 19.74 -10.50 -17.39
C PHE A 131 18.65 -10.73 -16.33
N THR A 132 18.12 -9.66 -15.75
CA THR A 132 17.09 -9.74 -14.70
C THR A 132 15.82 -10.40 -15.23
N ILE A 133 15.36 -9.99 -16.41
CA ILE A 133 14.17 -10.61 -17.07
C ILE A 133 14.40 -12.10 -17.29
N ASP A 134 15.58 -12.50 -17.74
CA ASP A 134 15.92 -13.91 -17.96
C ASP A 134 15.90 -14.71 -16.66
N VAL A 135 16.51 -14.19 -15.59
CA VAL A 135 16.48 -14.80 -14.25
C VAL A 135 15.04 -14.95 -13.73
N ILE A 136 14.21 -13.91 -13.88
CA ILE A 136 12.81 -13.98 -13.43
C ILE A 136 12.05 -15.07 -14.19
N LYS A 137 12.22 -15.18 -15.50
CA LYS A 137 11.57 -16.21 -16.35
C LYS A 137 11.94 -17.63 -15.93
N GLN A 138 13.17 -17.85 -15.52
CA GLN A 138 13.70 -19.16 -15.11
C GLN A 138 13.36 -19.51 -13.65
N SER A 139 12.93 -18.55 -12.84
CA SER A 139 12.65 -18.72 -11.40
C SER A 139 11.17 -18.94 -11.10
N ASN A 140 10.87 -19.22 -9.82
CA ASN A 140 9.52 -19.16 -9.24
C ASN A 140 9.26 -17.82 -8.56
N SER A 141 9.86 -16.75 -9.09
CA SER A 141 9.71 -15.39 -8.56
C SER A 141 8.26 -14.92 -8.56
N ILE A 142 7.90 -14.12 -7.57
CA ILE A 142 6.63 -13.39 -7.55
C ILE A 142 6.50 -12.43 -8.74
N TYR A 143 7.63 -12.00 -9.33
CA TYR A 143 7.68 -11.11 -10.49
C TYR A 143 7.47 -11.82 -11.83
N LYS A 144 7.18 -13.13 -11.83
CA LYS A 144 6.99 -13.90 -13.08
C LYS A 144 5.89 -13.30 -13.95
N TYR A 145 4.78 -12.87 -13.35
CA TYR A 145 3.68 -12.19 -14.06
C TYR A 145 4.08 -10.86 -14.70
N ASN A 146 5.09 -10.17 -14.15
CA ASN A 146 5.58 -8.92 -14.73
C ASN A 146 6.25 -9.10 -16.09
N VAL A 147 6.82 -10.29 -16.33
CA VAL A 147 7.61 -10.59 -17.53
C VAL A 147 7.00 -11.66 -18.42
N GLU A 148 5.83 -12.23 -18.07
CA GLU A 148 5.23 -13.37 -18.78
C GLU A 148 4.91 -13.05 -20.24
N HIS A 149 4.48 -11.82 -20.53
CA HIS A 149 4.17 -11.36 -21.88
C HIS A 149 5.38 -10.92 -22.70
N ILE A 150 6.58 -10.84 -22.12
CA ILE A 150 7.80 -10.47 -22.84
C ILE A 150 8.32 -11.69 -23.60
N THR A 151 8.24 -11.68 -24.92
CA THR A 151 8.70 -12.78 -25.78
C THR A 151 10.16 -12.62 -26.22
N ASN A 152 10.63 -11.39 -26.39
CA ASN A 152 12.01 -11.11 -26.77
C ASN A 152 12.57 -9.89 -26.06
N VAL A 153 13.86 -9.95 -25.70
CA VAL A 153 14.65 -8.86 -25.11
C VAL A 153 15.88 -8.67 -25.99
N GLU A 154 15.99 -7.51 -26.64
CA GLU A 154 17.12 -7.13 -27.49
C GLU A 154 17.90 -6.00 -26.82
N VAL A 155 19.16 -6.23 -26.49
CA VAL A 155 20.10 -5.20 -26.01
C VAL A 155 20.64 -4.48 -27.24
N VAL A 156 20.16 -3.26 -27.50
CA VAL A 156 20.55 -2.46 -28.66
C VAL A 156 21.94 -1.82 -28.44
N ASP A 157 22.13 -1.22 -27.26
CA ASP A 157 23.39 -0.63 -26.81
C ASP A 157 23.43 -0.57 -25.27
N ALA A 158 24.47 0.03 -24.67
CA ALA A 158 24.65 0.10 -23.24
C ALA A 158 23.51 0.82 -22.50
N SER A 159 22.74 1.67 -23.17
CA SER A 159 21.67 2.49 -22.60
C SER A 159 20.27 2.18 -23.13
N THR A 160 20.17 1.29 -24.13
CA THR A 160 18.93 1.05 -24.86
C THR A 160 18.63 -0.44 -24.96
N LEU A 161 17.42 -0.83 -24.59
CA LEU A 161 16.89 -2.16 -24.83
C LEU A 161 15.53 -2.08 -25.49
N LYS A 162 15.20 -3.13 -26.24
CA LYS A 162 13.91 -3.29 -26.90
C LYS A 162 13.23 -4.56 -26.41
N LEU A 163 11.97 -4.41 -26.01
CA LEU A 163 11.11 -5.52 -25.58
C LEU A 163 10.03 -5.78 -26.61
N THR A 164 9.82 -7.06 -26.92
CA THR A 164 8.69 -7.50 -27.77
C THR A 164 7.74 -8.32 -26.92
N LEU A 165 6.45 -8.05 -27.00
CA LEU A 165 5.39 -8.73 -26.25
C LEU A 165 4.63 -9.70 -27.15
N ASP A 166 3.93 -10.66 -26.55
CA ASP A 166 3.06 -11.63 -27.26
C ASP A 166 1.69 -11.04 -27.63
N GLY A 167 1.38 -9.82 -27.18
CA GLY A 167 0.13 -9.13 -27.44
C GLY A 167 0.13 -7.69 -26.92
N ASN A 168 -1.03 -7.05 -27.02
CA ASN A 168 -1.24 -5.73 -26.40
C ASN A 168 -1.47 -5.91 -24.91
N VAL A 169 -0.54 -5.43 -24.07
CA VAL A 169 -0.62 -5.43 -22.61
C VAL A 169 -0.94 -4.01 -22.14
N PRO A 170 -2.16 -3.77 -21.60
CA PRO A 170 -2.52 -2.47 -21.06
C PRO A 170 -1.57 -2.05 -19.93
N PHE A 171 -1.18 -0.77 -19.90
CA PHE A 171 -0.31 -0.23 -18.85
C PHE A 171 1.01 -1.02 -18.67
N PHE A 172 1.61 -1.52 -19.75
CA PHE A 172 2.78 -2.41 -19.68
C PHE A 172 3.92 -1.86 -18.83
N GLU A 173 4.13 -0.54 -18.82
CA GLU A 173 5.20 0.10 -18.05
C GLU A 173 5.08 -0.17 -16.52
N TYR A 174 3.87 -0.41 -16.02
CA TYR A 174 3.63 -0.81 -14.62
C TYR A 174 4.22 -2.19 -14.29
N ASN A 175 4.43 -3.04 -15.28
CA ASN A 175 5.08 -4.33 -15.12
C ASN A 175 6.60 -4.21 -14.92
N LEU A 176 7.20 -3.04 -15.21
CA LEU A 176 8.63 -2.79 -15.12
C LEU A 176 9.06 -2.26 -13.74
N THR A 177 8.36 -2.66 -12.68
CA THR A 177 8.56 -2.24 -11.29
C THR A 177 9.25 -3.29 -10.41
N PHE A 178 9.85 -4.31 -11.02
CA PHE A 178 10.66 -5.32 -10.34
C PHE A 178 12.11 -4.82 -10.12
N PRO A 179 12.80 -5.29 -9.05
CA PRO A 179 14.19 -4.92 -8.77
C PRO A 179 15.13 -5.42 -9.87
N ILE A 180 16.13 -4.62 -10.24
CA ILE A 180 17.11 -4.97 -11.25
C ILE A 180 18.36 -5.56 -10.58
N LEU A 181 18.99 -6.55 -11.24
CA LEU A 181 20.20 -7.25 -10.82
C LEU A 181 21.39 -6.89 -11.71
N SER A 182 22.60 -6.86 -11.13
CA SER A 182 23.83 -6.64 -11.90
C SER A 182 24.27 -7.89 -12.65
N SER A 183 24.25 -7.86 -13.97
CA SER A 183 24.74 -8.96 -14.82
C SER A 183 26.25 -9.20 -14.67
N ASN A 184 27.03 -8.15 -14.46
CA ASN A 184 28.48 -8.25 -14.25
C ASN A 184 28.82 -8.89 -12.90
N TYR A 185 28.05 -8.61 -11.85
CA TYR A 185 28.27 -9.16 -10.53
C TYR A 185 28.15 -10.68 -10.49
N TYR A 186 27.21 -11.23 -11.26
CA TYR A 186 26.99 -12.68 -11.37
C TYR A 186 27.70 -13.32 -12.57
N LEU A 187 28.57 -12.57 -13.27
CA LEU A 187 29.27 -13.10 -14.43
C LEU A 187 30.12 -14.34 -14.07
N GLY A 188 29.89 -15.45 -14.78
CA GLY A 188 30.58 -16.72 -14.56
C GLY A 188 30.05 -17.55 -13.39
N GLU A 189 28.97 -17.16 -12.76
CA GLU A 189 28.31 -17.92 -11.70
C GLU A 189 26.84 -18.21 -12.06
N ASP A 190 26.35 -19.34 -11.55
CA ASP A 190 24.91 -19.60 -11.58
C ASP A 190 24.22 -18.77 -10.50
N PHE A 191 23.35 -17.87 -10.92
CA PHE A 191 22.59 -17.00 -10.02
C PHE A 191 21.80 -17.77 -8.95
N PHE A 192 21.23 -18.93 -9.31
CA PHE A 192 20.35 -19.70 -8.42
C PHE A 192 21.11 -20.44 -7.31
N THR A 193 22.39 -20.66 -7.48
CA THR A 193 23.26 -21.34 -6.51
C THR A 193 24.30 -20.42 -5.90
N SER A 194 24.38 -19.18 -6.34
CA SER A 194 25.36 -18.21 -5.86
C SER A 194 25.14 -17.86 -4.37
N SER A 195 26.21 -17.88 -3.61
CA SER A 195 26.24 -17.43 -2.20
C SER A 195 26.65 -15.97 -2.03
N LYS A 196 26.80 -15.23 -3.12
CA LYS A 196 27.15 -13.81 -3.07
C LYS A 196 26.07 -12.99 -2.38
N THR A 197 26.48 -12.07 -1.53
CA THR A 197 25.57 -11.05 -0.98
C THR A 197 25.10 -10.15 -2.13
N PRO A 198 23.77 -10.05 -2.39
CA PRO A 198 23.28 -9.24 -3.49
C PRO A 198 23.67 -7.78 -3.35
N ILE A 199 23.96 -7.13 -4.47
CA ILE A 199 24.20 -5.68 -4.56
C ILE A 199 23.10 -5.00 -5.38
N GLY A 200 22.77 -3.79 -5.01
CA GLY A 200 21.77 -2.95 -5.69
C GLY A 200 22.34 -1.63 -6.18
N THR A 201 21.44 -0.73 -6.56
CA THR A 201 21.74 0.66 -6.89
C THR A 201 21.13 1.62 -5.89
N GLY A 202 20.39 1.11 -4.89
CA GLY A 202 19.59 1.87 -3.95
C GLY A 202 20.38 2.65 -2.89
N ARG A 203 19.63 3.35 -2.07
CA ARG A 203 20.10 4.26 -1.02
C ARG A 203 20.82 3.57 0.15
N TYR A 204 20.60 2.26 0.32
CA TYR A 204 21.29 1.45 1.32
C TYR A 204 21.93 0.24 0.66
N LYS A 205 23.01 -0.25 1.28
CA LYS A 205 23.71 -1.47 0.90
C LYS A 205 23.81 -2.43 2.07
N ILE A 206 23.85 -3.72 1.80
CA ILE A 206 24.05 -4.75 2.82
C ILE A 206 25.49 -4.66 3.32
N SER A 207 25.67 -4.34 4.61
CA SER A 207 26.98 -4.27 5.26
C SER A 207 27.34 -5.54 6.00
N SER A 208 26.36 -6.28 6.55
CA SER A 208 26.58 -7.58 7.18
C SER A 208 25.32 -8.43 7.21
N ILE A 209 25.49 -9.75 7.17
CA ILE A 209 24.46 -10.75 7.36
C ILE A 209 24.92 -11.71 8.44
N ASN A 210 24.12 -11.87 9.50
CA ASN A 210 24.33 -12.81 10.58
C ASN A 210 23.14 -13.75 10.71
N SER A 211 23.23 -14.76 11.58
CA SER A 211 22.16 -15.74 11.78
C SER A 211 20.81 -15.15 12.22
N ASN A 212 20.82 -14.00 12.88
CA ASN A 212 19.62 -13.39 13.48
C ASN A 212 19.43 -11.91 13.09
N SER A 213 20.29 -11.37 12.23
CA SER A 213 20.15 -9.98 11.79
C SER A 213 20.87 -9.71 10.46
N ILE A 214 20.35 -8.74 9.73
CA ILE A 214 20.97 -8.12 8.57
C ILE A 214 21.17 -6.64 8.90
N THR A 215 22.33 -6.09 8.56
CA THR A 215 22.58 -4.65 8.72
C THR A 215 22.75 -4.03 7.34
N LEU A 216 22.02 -2.96 7.12
CA LEU A 216 22.20 -2.08 5.97
C LEU A 216 22.93 -0.84 6.42
N SER A 217 23.85 -0.33 5.60
CA SER A 217 24.47 0.99 5.76
C SER A 217 24.11 1.89 4.59
N LYS A 218 24.11 3.20 4.80
CA LYS A 218 23.84 4.14 3.72
C LYS A 218 24.83 3.95 2.56
N ASN A 219 24.34 4.14 1.35
CA ASN A 219 25.15 4.12 0.14
C ASN A 219 25.62 5.54 -0.17
N GLU A 220 26.86 5.87 0.17
CA GLU A 220 27.44 7.20 -0.02
C GLU A 220 27.45 7.64 -1.51
N ASN A 221 27.38 6.70 -2.43
CA ASN A 221 27.39 6.94 -3.87
C ASN A 221 25.98 6.91 -4.48
N TRP A 222 24.93 6.87 -3.63
CA TRP A 222 23.57 6.85 -4.17
C TRP A 222 23.25 8.17 -4.85
N ARG A 223 22.81 8.03 -6.11
CA ARG A 223 22.40 9.20 -6.86
C ARG A 223 21.04 9.70 -6.39
N ASN A 224 20.95 10.86 -5.92
CA ASN A 224 19.73 11.63 -5.89
C ASN A 224 20.10 13.12 -5.83
N PRO A 225 20.18 13.82 -6.95
CA PRO A 225 20.58 15.22 -6.98
C PRO A 225 19.59 16.16 -6.27
N GLU A 226 18.37 15.69 -5.98
CA GLU A 226 17.35 16.43 -5.25
C GLU A 226 17.18 15.91 -3.81
N ALA A 227 17.94 14.89 -3.40
CA ALA A 227 17.76 14.29 -2.11
C ALA A 227 18.18 15.23 -0.99
N GLU A 228 17.30 15.36 -0.03
CA GLU A 228 17.69 15.72 1.33
C GLU A 228 18.74 14.71 1.83
N GLU A 229 19.63 15.17 2.70
CA GLU A 229 20.65 14.34 3.32
C GLU A 229 20.04 13.09 3.97
N ILE A 230 20.60 11.90 3.67
CA ILE A 230 20.20 10.66 4.33
C ILE A 230 20.49 10.78 5.82
N LYS A 231 19.44 10.78 6.64
CA LYS A 231 19.55 10.95 8.10
C LYS A 231 19.89 9.68 8.84
N LEU A 232 19.53 8.50 8.28
CA LEU A 232 19.82 7.21 8.87
C LEU A 232 21.12 6.66 8.31
N ASP A 233 22.11 6.42 9.16
CA ASP A 233 23.38 5.80 8.77
C ASP A 233 23.22 4.29 8.60
N ASN A 234 22.48 3.63 9.53
CA ASN A 234 22.28 2.19 9.49
C ASN A 234 20.84 1.80 9.74
N ILE A 235 20.45 0.67 9.13
CA ILE A 235 19.18 0.00 9.37
C ILE A 235 19.48 -1.43 9.80
N LYS A 236 19.17 -1.76 11.04
CA LYS A 236 19.31 -3.13 11.55
C LYS A 236 18.00 -3.88 11.39
N ILE A 237 18.03 -4.97 10.68
CA ILE A 237 16.91 -5.87 10.45
C ILE A 237 17.07 -7.07 11.37
N ASN A 238 16.22 -7.19 12.37
CA ASN A 238 16.22 -8.33 13.29
C ASN A 238 15.31 -9.43 12.72
N LEU A 239 15.82 -10.66 12.69
CA LEU A 239 15.13 -11.83 12.15
C LEU A 239 14.48 -12.62 13.29
N TYR A 240 13.19 -12.88 13.17
CA TYR A 240 12.39 -13.58 14.18
C TYR A 240 11.72 -14.82 13.56
N THR A 241 11.45 -15.82 14.37
CA THR A 241 10.74 -17.03 13.93
C THR A 241 9.23 -16.85 13.93
N SER A 242 8.73 -15.86 14.67
CA SER A 242 7.29 -15.58 14.76
C SER A 242 6.97 -14.11 14.97
N MET A 243 5.75 -13.71 14.62
CA MET A 243 5.22 -12.37 14.91
C MET A 243 5.13 -12.10 16.43
N GLY A 244 4.89 -13.14 17.25
CA GLY A 244 4.88 -13.02 18.72
C GLY A 244 6.23 -12.59 19.28
N GLU A 245 7.33 -13.13 18.76
CA GLU A 245 8.70 -12.70 19.12
C GLU A 245 8.96 -11.26 18.68
N ALA A 246 8.53 -10.89 17.48
CA ALA A 246 8.67 -9.53 16.97
C ALA A 246 7.88 -8.52 17.84
N PHE A 247 6.66 -8.84 18.27
CA PHE A 247 5.89 -8.01 19.20
C PHE A 247 6.57 -7.88 20.56
N ASN A 248 7.09 -8.96 21.12
CA ASN A 248 7.83 -8.92 22.38
C ASN A 248 9.07 -8.03 22.26
N SER A 249 9.80 -8.13 21.14
CA SER A 249 10.99 -7.31 20.88
C SER A 249 10.63 -5.83 20.68
N PHE A 250 9.50 -5.53 20.05
CA PHE A 250 8.97 -4.17 19.96
C PHE A 250 8.63 -3.62 21.35
N LYS A 251 7.95 -4.43 22.18
CA LYS A 251 7.57 -4.09 23.55
C LYS A 251 8.74 -3.70 24.45
N ILE A 252 9.89 -4.36 24.29
CA ILE A 252 11.11 -4.06 25.07
C ILE A 252 12.04 -3.06 24.38
N GLY A 253 11.57 -2.43 23.28
CA GLY A 253 12.29 -1.39 22.57
C GLY A 253 13.46 -1.87 21.71
N ASN A 254 13.48 -3.13 21.27
CA ASN A 254 14.51 -3.67 20.37
C ASN A 254 14.10 -3.61 18.88
N VAL A 255 12.90 -3.15 18.58
CA VAL A 255 12.35 -2.93 17.25
C VAL A 255 11.69 -1.56 17.23
N ASP A 256 11.92 -0.78 16.18
CA ASP A 256 11.37 0.57 16.03
C ASP A 256 10.20 0.60 15.04
N VAL A 257 10.17 -0.32 14.06
CA VAL A 257 9.11 -0.45 13.06
C VAL A 257 8.70 -1.91 12.91
N LEU A 258 7.39 -2.16 12.93
CA LEU A 258 6.81 -3.47 12.77
C LEU A 258 5.57 -3.40 11.87
N ASN A 259 5.51 -4.29 10.88
CA ASN A 259 4.36 -4.41 9.97
C ASN A 259 3.51 -5.62 10.36
N THR A 260 2.19 -5.46 10.34
CA THR A 260 1.26 -6.54 10.66
C THR A 260 -0.10 -6.35 9.97
N THR A 261 -0.85 -7.44 9.84
CA THR A 261 -2.27 -7.42 9.48
C THR A 261 -3.17 -7.74 10.69
N ASN A 262 -2.56 -8.03 11.84
CA ASN A 262 -3.29 -8.34 13.07
C ASN A 262 -3.74 -7.03 13.73
N THR A 263 -5.03 -6.76 13.73
CA THR A 263 -5.62 -5.56 14.35
C THR A 263 -5.71 -5.63 15.87
N ASN A 264 -5.53 -6.82 16.47
CA ASN A 264 -5.50 -7.02 17.92
C ASN A 264 -4.07 -6.97 18.49
N PHE A 265 -3.12 -6.41 17.75
CA PHE A 265 -1.71 -6.32 18.17
C PHE A 265 -1.52 -5.65 19.53
N GLY A 266 -2.43 -4.76 19.94
CA GLY A 266 -2.40 -4.12 21.26
C GLY A 266 -2.41 -5.10 22.44
N GLU A 267 -3.00 -6.29 22.28
CA GLU A 267 -2.97 -7.34 23.30
C GLU A 267 -1.54 -7.87 23.53
N TYR A 268 -0.69 -7.81 22.50
CA TYR A 268 0.68 -8.32 22.54
C TYR A 268 1.68 -7.27 23.03
N ILE A 269 1.56 -6.02 22.56
CA ILE A 269 2.50 -4.95 22.93
C ILE A 269 2.11 -4.21 24.22
N GLY A 270 0.87 -4.39 24.71
CA GLY A 270 0.43 -3.84 25.98
C GLY A 270 0.28 -2.32 26.00
N THR A 271 0.71 -1.68 27.09
CA THR A 271 0.51 -0.25 27.36
C THR A 271 1.71 0.63 26.96
N ILE A 272 2.69 0.10 26.23
CA ILE A 272 3.79 0.95 25.73
C ILE A 272 3.25 1.97 24.73
N GLY A 273 3.88 3.13 24.68
CA GLY A 273 3.57 4.15 23.68
C GLY A 273 4.03 3.70 22.28
N PHE A 274 3.16 3.87 21.30
CA PHE A 274 3.46 3.63 19.89
C PHE A 274 2.63 4.54 18.99
N ASN A 275 3.09 4.73 17.76
CA ASN A 275 2.28 5.29 16.69
C ASN A 275 1.86 4.16 15.74
N LYS A 276 0.75 4.35 15.01
CA LYS A 276 0.32 3.41 13.98
C LYS A 276 -0.22 4.13 12.75
N VAL A 277 0.03 3.54 11.60
CA VAL A 277 -0.59 3.91 10.33
C VAL A 277 -1.33 2.69 9.80
N GLU A 278 -2.64 2.83 9.60
CA GLU A 278 -3.49 1.81 8.98
C GLU A 278 -3.77 2.20 7.53
N TYR A 279 -3.61 1.27 6.61
CA TYR A 279 -3.88 1.50 5.20
C TYR A 279 -4.51 0.27 4.55
N ALA A 280 -5.31 0.51 3.48
CA ALA A 280 -6.00 -0.54 2.78
C ALA A 280 -5.01 -1.41 2.00
N GLY A 281 -5.15 -2.73 2.13
CA GLY A 281 -4.40 -3.69 1.35
C GLY A 281 -5.01 -3.91 -0.04
N ARG A 282 -4.43 -4.82 -0.80
CA ARG A 282 -4.79 -5.07 -2.20
C ARG A 282 -5.76 -6.25 -2.40
N GLU A 283 -6.06 -7.00 -1.36
CA GLU A 283 -7.10 -8.03 -1.40
C GLU A 283 -8.47 -7.36 -1.37
N PHE A 284 -9.22 -7.48 -2.45
CA PHE A 284 -10.54 -6.87 -2.66
C PHE A 284 -11.62 -7.94 -2.71
N ASP A 285 -12.54 -7.91 -1.76
CA ASP A 285 -13.70 -8.80 -1.65
C ASP A 285 -14.94 -8.15 -2.26
N PHE A 286 -15.66 -8.87 -3.10
CA PHE A 286 -16.83 -8.36 -3.79
C PHE A 286 -17.85 -9.47 -4.15
N LEU A 287 -19.05 -9.06 -4.48
CA LEU A 287 -20.11 -9.89 -5.06
C LEU A 287 -20.12 -9.69 -6.58
N ALA A 288 -19.72 -10.70 -7.35
CA ALA A 288 -19.88 -10.72 -8.79
C ALA A 288 -21.36 -11.04 -9.12
N LEU A 289 -22.02 -10.17 -9.90
CA LEU A 289 -23.41 -10.30 -10.29
C LEU A 289 -23.49 -10.80 -11.73
N ASN A 290 -24.05 -11.98 -11.96
CA ASN A 290 -24.16 -12.51 -13.32
C ASN A 290 -25.19 -11.71 -14.14
N CYS A 291 -24.71 -10.79 -14.96
CA CYS A 291 -25.56 -9.90 -15.77
C CYS A 291 -26.37 -10.63 -16.87
N ASN A 292 -26.09 -11.92 -17.12
CA ASN A 292 -26.89 -12.77 -18.03
C ASN A 292 -28.00 -13.55 -17.31
N ASP A 293 -28.03 -13.55 -15.95
CA ASP A 293 -29.11 -14.18 -15.21
C ASP A 293 -30.44 -13.48 -15.47
N VAL A 294 -31.53 -14.23 -15.52
CA VAL A 294 -32.87 -13.72 -15.86
C VAL A 294 -33.37 -12.60 -14.95
N ILE A 295 -32.94 -12.59 -13.68
CA ILE A 295 -33.27 -11.53 -12.70
C ILE A 295 -32.20 -10.44 -12.69
N LEU A 296 -30.94 -10.84 -12.66
CA LEU A 296 -29.82 -9.89 -12.52
C LEU A 296 -29.45 -9.15 -13.83
N LYS A 297 -30.01 -9.56 -15.00
CA LYS A 297 -29.96 -8.72 -16.21
C LYS A 297 -30.70 -7.38 -16.03
N ASP A 298 -31.65 -7.32 -15.09
CA ASP A 298 -32.36 -6.09 -14.74
C ASP A 298 -31.44 -5.17 -13.89
N LYS A 299 -31.06 -4.07 -14.46
CA LYS A 299 -30.18 -3.06 -13.82
C LYS A 299 -30.76 -2.54 -12.51
N ALA A 300 -32.09 -2.38 -12.42
CA ALA A 300 -32.76 -1.92 -11.21
C ALA A 300 -32.53 -2.89 -10.03
N VAL A 301 -32.47 -4.20 -10.28
CA VAL A 301 -32.17 -5.20 -9.25
C VAL A 301 -30.73 -5.02 -8.76
N ARG A 302 -29.76 -4.90 -9.67
CA ARG A 302 -28.34 -4.74 -9.30
C ARG A 302 -28.10 -3.45 -8.51
N GLN A 303 -28.71 -2.34 -8.93
CA GLN A 303 -28.66 -1.07 -8.22
C GLN A 303 -29.30 -1.17 -6.83
N ALA A 304 -30.46 -1.81 -6.72
CA ALA A 304 -31.14 -2.02 -5.44
C ALA A 304 -30.28 -2.82 -4.46
N LEU A 305 -29.59 -3.87 -4.93
CA LEU A 305 -28.64 -4.64 -4.12
C LEU A 305 -27.47 -3.74 -3.63
N GLY A 306 -26.96 -2.87 -4.48
CA GLY A 306 -25.90 -1.91 -4.13
C GLY A 306 -26.29 -0.99 -2.97
N TYR A 307 -27.56 -0.54 -2.94
CA TYR A 307 -28.12 0.29 -1.85
C TYR A 307 -28.53 -0.52 -0.61
N ALA A 308 -28.94 -1.78 -0.78
CA ALA A 308 -29.51 -2.58 0.31
C ALA A 308 -28.45 -3.25 1.19
N ILE A 309 -27.20 -3.34 0.75
CA ILE A 309 -26.12 -4.00 1.49
C ILE A 309 -25.37 -2.99 2.33
N ASP A 310 -25.53 -3.08 3.65
CA ASP A 310 -24.80 -2.30 4.66
C ASP A 310 -23.42 -2.93 4.89
N LYS A 311 -22.44 -2.41 4.17
CA LYS A 311 -21.05 -2.87 4.20
C LYS A 311 -20.35 -2.51 5.52
N ASP A 312 -20.70 -1.39 6.14
CA ASP A 312 -20.14 -0.97 7.43
C ASP A 312 -20.55 -1.94 8.54
N THR A 313 -21.84 -2.35 8.56
CA THR A 313 -22.30 -3.39 9.49
C THR A 313 -21.63 -4.74 9.21
N ILE A 314 -21.39 -5.12 7.96
CA ILE A 314 -20.66 -6.36 7.62
C ILE A 314 -19.23 -6.29 8.14
N VAL A 315 -18.51 -5.20 7.86
CA VAL A 315 -17.11 -5.03 8.30
C VAL A 315 -17.01 -5.01 9.82
N SER A 316 -17.90 -4.32 10.52
CA SER A 316 -17.86 -4.26 11.98
C SER A 316 -18.25 -5.57 12.65
N SER A 317 -19.35 -6.23 12.21
CA SER A 317 -19.90 -7.41 12.91
C SER A 317 -19.26 -8.73 12.49
N VAL A 318 -18.87 -8.88 11.22
CA VAL A 318 -18.27 -10.12 10.71
C VAL A 318 -16.75 -10.07 10.74
N TYR A 319 -16.15 -8.95 10.36
CA TYR A 319 -14.70 -8.80 10.28
C TYR A 319 -14.10 -8.09 11.49
N ASN A 320 -14.90 -7.72 12.52
CA ASN A 320 -14.42 -7.06 13.74
C ASN A 320 -13.57 -5.79 13.43
N ASN A 321 -13.93 -5.02 12.42
CA ASN A 321 -13.18 -3.88 11.90
C ASN A 321 -11.75 -4.21 11.40
N GLN A 322 -11.46 -5.47 11.09
CA GLN A 322 -10.17 -5.92 10.55
C GLN A 322 -10.04 -5.72 9.03
N LYS A 323 -11.03 -5.18 8.41
CA LYS A 323 -11.07 -4.81 6.98
C LYS A 323 -11.48 -3.34 6.83
N PHE A 324 -11.19 -2.74 5.68
CA PHE A 324 -11.79 -1.47 5.26
C PHE A 324 -12.96 -1.75 4.33
N VAL A 325 -14.05 -1.00 4.47
CA VAL A 325 -15.11 -1.00 3.45
C VAL A 325 -14.49 -0.56 2.13
N SER A 326 -14.76 -1.29 1.06
CA SER A 326 -14.26 -0.94 -0.27
C SER A 326 -15.31 -1.27 -1.31
N GLN A 327 -15.64 -0.30 -2.13
CA GLN A 327 -16.71 -0.39 -3.13
C GLN A 327 -16.18 -0.54 -4.55
N TYR A 328 -14.92 -0.19 -4.77
CA TYR A 328 -14.32 -0.13 -6.09
C TYR A 328 -12.91 -0.73 -6.07
N PRO A 329 -12.45 -1.36 -7.16
CA PRO A 329 -11.19 -2.11 -7.16
C PRO A 329 -9.91 -1.27 -7.14
N LEU A 330 -9.96 0.05 -7.35
CA LEU A 330 -8.78 0.91 -7.22
C LEU A 330 -8.43 1.17 -5.75
N ASP A 331 -7.14 1.34 -5.47
CA ASP A 331 -6.65 1.66 -4.13
C ASP A 331 -7.04 3.06 -3.69
N TYR A 332 -7.36 3.25 -2.41
CA TYR A 332 -7.80 4.53 -1.85
C TYR A 332 -6.76 5.66 -1.96
N GLY A 333 -5.49 5.37 -2.02
CA GLY A 333 -4.43 6.36 -2.22
C GLY A 333 -4.11 6.64 -3.68
N ASN A 334 -4.76 5.93 -4.62
CA ASN A 334 -4.44 6.07 -6.03
C ASN A 334 -4.91 7.43 -6.56
N TYR A 335 -4.07 8.11 -7.33
CA TYR A 335 -4.38 9.41 -7.93
C TYR A 335 -5.63 9.41 -8.84
N LEU A 336 -6.04 8.24 -9.33
CA LEU A 336 -7.26 8.05 -10.13
C LEU A 336 -8.51 7.85 -9.27
N TYR A 337 -8.34 7.66 -7.95
CA TYR A 337 -9.43 7.51 -7.00
C TYR A 337 -9.82 8.88 -6.45
N THR A 338 -11.06 9.31 -6.65
CA THR A 338 -11.57 10.57 -6.10
C THR A 338 -12.63 10.29 -5.04
N SER A 339 -12.86 11.25 -4.13
CA SER A 339 -13.92 11.15 -3.11
C SER A 339 -15.33 11.00 -3.72
N GLU A 340 -15.52 11.42 -4.97
CA GLU A 340 -16.75 11.23 -5.74
C GLU A 340 -16.95 9.76 -6.15
N ASN A 341 -15.88 8.95 -6.08
CA ASN A 341 -15.89 7.53 -6.34
C ASN A 341 -16.45 6.70 -5.16
N VAL A 342 -16.85 7.33 -4.08
CA VAL A 342 -17.55 6.63 -3.00
C VAL A 342 -18.99 6.45 -3.45
N SER A 343 -19.45 5.20 -3.60
CA SER A 343 -20.85 4.93 -3.95
C SER A 343 -21.75 5.43 -2.83
N SER A 344 -23.00 5.67 -3.15
CA SER A 344 -24.05 5.92 -2.18
C SER A 344 -23.99 4.86 -1.08
N GLY A 345 -23.96 5.32 0.17
CA GLY A 345 -24.00 4.45 1.34
C GLY A 345 -25.28 3.60 1.38
N TYR A 346 -25.33 2.71 2.35
CA TYR A 346 -26.54 1.92 2.63
C TYR A 346 -27.79 2.81 2.73
N ASN A 347 -28.83 2.43 1.96
CA ASN A 347 -30.12 3.11 1.96
C ASN A 347 -31.24 2.13 1.52
N ALA A 348 -31.87 1.49 2.51
CA ALA A 348 -32.93 0.51 2.27
C ALA A 348 -34.15 1.09 1.55
N GLU A 349 -34.52 2.35 1.83
CA GLU A 349 -35.68 2.99 1.18
C GLU A 349 -35.37 3.33 -0.28
N GLN A 350 -34.13 3.76 -0.58
CA GLN A 350 -33.70 3.97 -1.94
C GLN A 350 -33.66 2.65 -2.73
N ALA A 351 -33.25 1.55 -2.09
CA ALA A 351 -33.28 0.22 -2.72
C ALA A 351 -34.69 -0.18 -3.15
N LYS A 352 -35.68 0.00 -2.27
CA LYS A 352 -37.09 -0.26 -2.58
C LYS A 352 -37.60 0.62 -3.73
N LYS A 353 -37.27 1.93 -3.66
CA LYS A 353 -37.67 2.88 -4.70
C LYS A 353 -37.09 2.52 -6.07
N VAL A 354 -35.82 2.13 -6.13
CA VAL A 354 -35.18 1.70 -7.39
C VAL A 354 -35.89 0.46 -7.97
N LEU A 355 -36.32 -0.49 -7.13
CA LEU A 355 -37.09 -1.63 -7.59
C LEU A 355 -38.46 -1.21 -8.13
N GLU A 356 -39.18 -0.32 -7.45
CA GLU A 356 -40.47 0.21 -7.90
C GLU A 356 -40.32 0.96 -9.23
N ASP A 357 -39.38 1.87 -9.34
CA ASP A 357 -39.07 2.63 -10.56
C ASP A 357 -38.69 1.67 -11.72
N GLY A 358 -38.03 0.53 -11.39
CA GLY A 358 -37.69 -0.56 -12.30
C GLY A 358 -38.87 -1.46 -12.66
N GLY A 359 -40.09 -1.17 -12.18
CA GLY A 359 -41.33 -1.92 -12.49
C GLY A 359 -41.53 -3.18 -11.64
N TRP A 360 -40.79 -3.37 -10.57
CA TRP A 360 -41.03 -4.40 -9.58
C TRP A 360 -42.17 -3.98 -8.63
N THR A 361 -43.08 -4.87 -8.31
CA THR A 361 -44.17 -4.62 -7.38
C THR A 361 -44.04 -5.48 -6.14
N TYR A 362 -44.18 -4.88 -4.96
CA TYR A 362 -44.15 -5.60 -3.69
C TYR A 362 -45.52 -6.16 -3.36
N ARG A 363 -45.67 -7.50 -3.32
CA ARG A 363 -46.92 -8.17 -3.03
C ARG A 363 -46.70 -9.43 -2.18
N ASN A 364 -47.47 -9.57 -1.11
CA ASN A 364 -47.40 -10.71 -0.20
C ASN A 364 -45.99 -11.02 0.32
N GLY A 365 -45.26 -9.98 0.69
CA GLY A 365 -43.91 -10.12 1.24
C GLY A 365 -42.76 -10.30 0.22
N HIS A 366 -43.06 -10.21 -1.08
CA HIS A 366 -42.08 -10.44 -2.15
C HIS A 366 -42.19 -9.42 -3.28
N TRP A 367 -41.06 -9.08 -3.89
CA TRP A 367 -41.01 -8.32 -5.13
C TRP A 367 -41.28 -9.21 -6.33
N LYS A 368 -42.15 -8.76 -7.24
CA LYS A 368 -42.55 -9.47 -8.45
C LYS A 368 -42.56 -8.56 -9.66
N LYS A 369 -42.11 -9.10 -10.79
CA LYS A 369 -42.14 -8.43 -12.10
C LYS A 369 -42.40 -9.45 -13.20
N GLU A 370 -43.11 -9.06 -14.24
CA GLU A 370 -43.20 -9.83 -15.47
C GLU A 370 -41.92 -9.66 -16.29
N ILE A 371 -41.24 -10.77 -16.56
CA ILE A 371 -39.99 -10.82 -17.34
C ILE A 371 -40.20 -11.92 -18.39
N ASP A 372 -39.97 -11.55 -19.66
CA ASP A 372 -40.14 -12.47 -20.81
C ASP A 372 -41.49 -13.22 -20.80
N GLY A 373 -42.57 -12.49 -20.51
CA GLY A 373 -43.96 -13.04 -20.49
C GLY A 373 -44.27 -13.93 -19.30
N SER A 374 -43.45 -13.99 -18.27
CA SER A 374 -43.67 -14.78 -17.06
C SER A 374 -43.44 -13.93 -15.80
N TYR A 375 -44.34 -14.08 -14.82
CA TYR A 375 -44.16 -13.45 -13.52
C TYR A 375 -43.03 -14.10 -12.75
N ARG A 376 -41.99 -13.31 -12.42
CA ARG A 376 -40.85 -13.73 -11.61
C ARG A 376 -40.93 -13.12 -10.22
N THR A 377 -40.58 -13.91 -9.22
CA THR A 377 -40.34 -13.42 -7.86
C THR A 377 -38.84 -13.15 -7.69
N LEU A 378 -38.51 -12.01 -7.08
CA LEU A 378 -37.12 -11.65 -6.80
C LEU A 378 -36.56 -12.55 -5.69
N ARG A 379 -35.92 -13.63 -6.11
CA ARG A 379 -35.20 -14.60 -5.28
C ARG A 379 -33.82 -14.78 -5.85
N LEU A 380 -32.83 -14.77 -4.96
CA LEU A 380 -31.42 -14.79 -5.35
C LEU A 380 -30.68 -15.93 -4.65
N ASN A 381 -29.60 -16.35 -5.26
CA ASN A 381 -28.66 -17.33 -4.70
C ASN A 381 -27.28 -16.72 -4.66
N ILE A 382 -26.63 -16.76 -3.49
CA ILE A 382 -25.22 -16.38 -3.32
C ILE A 382 -24.39 -17.65 -3.18
N ALA A 383 -23.53 -17.91 -4.15
CA ALA A 383 -22.50 -18.94 -4.06
C ALA A 383 -21.28 -18.39 -3.33
N VAL A 384 -20.77 -19.15 -2.38
CA VAL A 384 -19.57 -18.78 -1.60
C VAL A 384 -18.75 -20.02 -1.29
N ASN A 385 -17.43 -19.92 -1.39
CA ASN A 385 -16.53 -21.00 -1.03
C ASN A 385 -16.66 -21.33 0.47
N LYS A 386 -17.01 -22.58 0.79
CA LYS A 386 -17.24 -23.04 2.17
C LYS A 386 -16.04 -22.90 3.09
N ASP A 387 -14.82 -22.93 2.54
CA ASP A 387 -13.56 -22.85 3.29
C ASP A 387 -13.17 -21.40 3.61
N GLN A 388 -13.92 -20.42 3.07
CA GLN A 388 -13.77 -18.99 3.34
C GLN A 388 -14.77 -18.54 4.42
N GLU A 389 -14.54 -18.95 5.66
CA GLU A 389 -15.49 -18.80 6.77
C GLU A 389 -16.04 -17.37 6.93
N ARG A 390 -15.17 -16.34 6.83
CA ARG A 390 -15.60 -14.94 6.95
C ARG A 390 -16.50 -14.50 5.81
N ARG A 391 -16.24 -14.95 4.58
CA ARG A 391 -17.14 -14.67 3.44
C ARG A 391 -18.48 -15.42 3.58
N VAL A 392 -18.48 -16.63 4.16
CA VAL A 392 -19.72 -17.35 4.49
C VAL A 392 -20.54 -16.57 5.51
N GLN A 393 -19.94 -16.11 6.61
CA GLN A 393 -20.62 -15.30 7.63
C GLN A 393 -21.14 -13.97 7.04
N ALA A 394 -20.35 -13.31 6.19
CA ALA A 394 -20.77 -12.08 5.49
C ALA A 394 -21.94 -12.34 4.54
N SER A 395 -21.97 -13.48 3.83
CA SER A 395 -23.11 -13.87 2.98
C SER A 395 -24.40 -14.06 3.80
N GLU A 396 -24.32 -14.68 4.98
CA GLU A 396 -25.49 -14.82 5.86
C GLU A 396 -25.96 -13.44 6.36
N LYS A 397 -25.04 -12.51 6.64
CA LYS A 397 -25.41 -11.14 7.03
C LYS A 397 -26.06 -10.37 5.88
N ILE A 398 -25.57 -10.51 4.65
CA ILE A 398 -26.17 -9.95 3.45
C ILE A 398 -27.59 -10.51 3.26
N LYS A 399 -27.80 -11.81 3.44
CA LYS A 399 -29.11 -12.44 3.38
C LYS A 399 -30.09 -11.84 4.39
N GLU A 400 -29.67 -11.56 5.63
CA GLU A 400 -30.50 -10.89 6.63
C GLU A 400 -30.92 -9.49 6.15
N GLN A 401 -29.97 -8.67 5.70
CA GLN A 401 -30.23 -7.31 5.22
C GLN A 401 -31.18 -7.27 4.02
N LEU A 402 -31.00 -8.17 3.06
CA LEU A 402 -31.86 -8.26 1.88
C LEU A 402 -33.26 -8.75 2.22
N LYS A 403 -33.40 -9.63 3.22
CA LYS A 403 -34.72 -10.06 3.74
C LYS A 403 -35.51 -8.88 4.32
N ASP A 404 -34.86 -7.93 4.99
CA ASP A 404 -35.51 -6.75 5.60
C ASP A 404 -36.19 -5.85 4.56
N ILE A 405 -35.72 -5.90 3.31
CA ILE A 405 -36.35 -5.21 2.19
C ILE A 405 -37.20 -6.11 1.30
N GLY A 406 -37.45 -7.36 1.71
CA GLY A 406 -38.34 -8.31 0.99
C GLY A 406 -37.67 -9.06 -0.16
N ILE A 407 -36.35 -9.16 -0.19
CA ILE A 407 -35.60 -9.99 -1.14
C ILE A 407 -35.20 -11.29 -0.45
N GLU A 408 -35.65 -12.41 -1.00
CA GLU A 408 -35.30 -13.74 -0.48
C GLU A 408 -33.98 -14.22 -1.07
N VAL A 409 -33.04 -14.62 -0.17
CA VAL A 409 -31.69 -15.08 -0.56
C VAL A 409 -31.40 -16.45 0.02
N THR A 410 -30.85 -17.35 -0.81
CA THR A 410 -30.28 -18.63 -0.39
C THR A 410 -28.75 -18.56 -0.48
N ILE A 411 -28.07 -19.23 0.47
CA ILE A 411 -26.60 -19.32 0.46
C ILE A 411 -26.18 -20.71 0.02
N ASN A 412 -25.44 -20.79 -1.06
CA ASN A 412 -24.86 -22.01 -1.58
C ASN A 412 -23.37 -22.10 -1.20
N LYS A 413 -23.04 -22.95 -0.22
CA LYS A 413 -21.68 -23.18 0.24
C LYS A 413 -21.01 -24.23 -0.64
N ILE A 414 -20.10 -23.82 -1.49
CA ILE A 414 -19.46 -24.64 -2.54
C ILE A 414 -18.02 -25.02 -2.16
N THR A 415 -17.55 -26.15 -2.69
CA THR A 415 -16.13 -26.58 -2.55
C THR A 415 -15.21 -25.80 -3.48
N ASN A 416 -13.87 -25.91 -3.29
CA ASN A 416 -12.89 -25.30 -4.19
C ASN A 416 -13.06 -25.74 -5.65
N ASP A 417 -13.32 -27.03 -5.89
CA ASP A 417 -13.54 -27.55 -7.24
C ASP A 417 -14.80 -26.98 -7.89
N GLN A 418 -15.89 -26.85 -7.12
CA GLN A 418 -17.11 -26.21 -7.59
C GLN A 418 -16.91 -24.71 -7.84
N TYR A 419 -16.14 -24.03 -6.96
CA TYR A 419 -15.81 -22.63 -7.11
C TYR A 419 -15.06 -22.35 -8.42
N SER A 420 -14.04 -23.15 -8.74
CA SER A 420 -13.32 -23.06 -10.02
C SER A 420 -14.21 -23.28 -11.23
N LYS A 421 -15.15 -24.27 -11.15
CA LYS A 421 -16.14 -24.53 -12.21
C LYS A 421 -17.14 -23.39 -12.36
N TYR A 422 -17.57 -22.77 -11.24
CA TYR A 422 -18.49 -21.63 -11.27
C TYR A 422 -17.85 -20.43 -11.97
N ILE A 423 -16.60 -20.14 -11.68
CA ILE A 423 -15.86 -19.07 -12.38
C ILE A 423 -15.75 -19.38 -13.88
N SER A 424 -15.32 -20.60 -14.24
CA SER A 424 -15.08 -20.98 -15.63
C SER A 424 -16.38 -20.99 -16.45
N ASN A 425 -17.46 -21.54 -15.90
CA ASN A 425 -18.73 -21.73 -16.60
C ASN A 425 -19.72 -20.57 -16.37
N LYS A 426 -19.43 -19.71 -15.37
CA LYS A 426 -20.30 -18.61 -14.92
C LYS A 426 -21.71 -19.08 -14.53
N ASP A 427 -21.79 -20.27 -13.93
CA ASP A 427 -23.04 -20.93 -13.55
C ASP A 427 -23.46 -20.54 -12.12
N TYR A 428 -23.69 -19.26 -11.92
CA TYR A 428 -24.15 -18.66 -10.66
C TYR A 428 -25.00 -17.43 -10.93
N GLN A 429 -25.80 -17.01 -9.95
CA GLN A 429 -26.45 -15.70 -9.95
C GLN A 429 -25.51 -14.67 -9.30
N ILE A 430 -25.13 -14.89 -8.04
CA ILE A 430 -24.19 -14.05 -7.30
C ILE A 430 -23.06 -14.95 -6.80
N LEU A 431 -21.80 -14.56 -7.04
CA LEU A 431 -20.62 -15.21 -6.50
C LEU A 431 -19.90 -14.27 -5.53
N TYR A 432 -19.81 -14.67 -4.25
CA TYR A 432 -18.94 -13.95 -3.32
C TYR A 432 -17.49 -14.40 -3.51
N THR A 433 -16.67 -13.51 -3.99
CA THR A 433 -15.28 -13.77 -4.38
C THR A 433 -14.34 -12.67 -3.89
N GLY A 434 -13.07 -12.80 -4.19
CA GLY A 434 -12.07 -11.78 -3.96
C GLY A 434 -10.86 -11.97 -4.85
N VAL A 435 -10.19 -10.88 -5.15
CA VAL A 435 -8.98 -10.83 -5.97
C VAL A 435 -7.90 -10.04 -5.25
N TYR A 436 -6.65 -10.36 -5.58
CA TYR A 436 -5.50 -9.58 -5.16
C TYR A 436 -5.11 -8.65 -6.32
N ASN A 437 -5.49 -7.37 -6.22
CA ASN A 437 -5.26 -6.39 -7.29
C ASN A 437 -3.77 -6.16 -7.54
N SER A 438 -3.41 -5.94 -8.79
CA SER A 438 -2.06 -5.48 -9.18
C SER A 438 -1.87 -3.98 -8.85
N PHE A 439 -0.66 -3.46 -9.01
CA PHE A 439 -0.43 -2.00 -8.90
C PHE A 439 -0.87 -1.24 -10.14
N THR A 440 -1.09 -1.94 -11.23
CA THR A 440 -1.60 -1.31 -12.46
C THR A 440 -3.04 -0.83 -12.25
N PRO A 441 -3.42 0.32 -12.78
CA PRO A 441 -4.81 0.78 -12.78
C PRO A 441 -5.67 0.05 -13.82
N ASP A 442 -5.19 -1.05 -14.38
CA ASP A 442 -5.94 -1.85 -15.36
C ASP A 442 -7.20 -2.44 -14.76
N LEU A 443 -8.34 -2.07 -15.30
CA LEU A 443 -9.67 -2.56 -14.91
C LEU A 443 -10.26 -3.58 -15.90
N THR A 444 -9.43 -4.08 -16.82
CA THR A 444 -9.83 -5.06 -17.85
C THR A 444 -10.48 -6.30 -17.22
N TYR A 445 -9.93 -6.80 -16.12
CA TYR A 445 -10.47 -7.95 -15.39
C TYR A 445 -11.96 -7.77 -15.00
N TYR A 446 -12.37 -6.57 -14.65
CA TYR A 446 -13.72 -6.28 -14.17
C TYR A 446 -14.70 -5.89 -15.26
N PHE A 447 -14.24 -5.30 -16.35
CA PHE A 447 -15.12 -4.65 -17.31
C PHE A 447 -14.97 -5.10 -18.76
N SER A 448 -13.87 -5.78 -19.14
CA SER A 448 -13.72 -6.27 -20.50
C SER A 448 -14.60 -7.47 -20.80
N SER A 449 -14.89 -7.69 -22.06
CA SER A 449 -15.64 -8.86 -22.53
C SER A 449 -15.02 -10.15 -22.00
N GLY A 450 -15.85 -11.04 -21.51
CA GLY A 450 -15.42 -12.31 -20.91
C GLY A 450 -15.19 -12.25 -19.39
N ASN A 451 -15.41 -11.10 -18.73
CA ASN A 451 -15.36 -10.98 -17.28
C ASN A 451 -16.28 -11.99 -16.56
N ILE A 452 -16.09 -12.20 -15.27
CA ILE A 452 -16.84 -13.20 -14.52
C ILE A 452 -18.32 -12.82 -14.34
N GLU A 453 -18.66 -11.54 -14.39
CA GLU A 453 -20.01 -11.00 -14.26
C GLU A 453 -20.85 -11.16 -15.53
N ASN A 454 -20.30 -11.63 -16.65
CA ASN A 454 -20.95 -11.57 -17.96
C ASN A 454 -21.43 -10.16 -18.33
N TYR A 455 -20.75 -9.14 -17.81
CA TYR A 455 -21.05 -7.76 -18.08
C TYR A 455 -20.47 -7.32 -19.42
N TYR A 456 -21.25 -6.58 -20.19
CA TYR A 456 -20.82 -5.93 -21.41
C TYR A 456 -21.54 -4.59 -21.59
N ASN A 457 -20.76 -3.55 -21.86
CA ASN A 457 -21.23 -2.22 -22.24
C ASN A 457 -20.20 -1.64 -23.22
N GLU A 458 -20.64 -1.23 -24.41
CA GLU A 458 -19.78 -0.78 -25.50
C GLU A 458 -18.96 0.47 -25.10
N GLU A 459 -19.62 1.46 -24.46
CA GLU A 459 -18.95 2.66 -23.95
C GLU A 459 -17.88 2.31 -22.90
N MET A 460 -18.18 1.38 -22.01
CA MET A 460 -17.21 0.89 -21.03
C MET A 460 -16.00 0.26 -21.70
N GLN A 461 -16.18 -0.57 -22.75
CA GLN A 461 -15.06 -1.16 -23.49
C GLN A 461 -14.18 -0.10 -24.13
N GLU A 462 -14.79 0.93 -24.73
CA GLU A 462 -14.06 2.05 -25.32
C GLU A 462 -13.24 2.81 -24.27
N LEU A 463 -13.84 3.11 -23.12
CA LEU A 463 -13.18 3.81 -22.02
C LEU A 463 -12.00 2.99 -21.44
N ILE A 464 -12.15 1.69 -21.23
CA ILE A 464 -11.09 0.79 -20.74
C ILE A 464 -9.93 0.78 -21.76
N ASN A 465 -10.20 0.61 -23.04
CA ASN A 465 -9.17 0.61 -24.07
C ASN A 465 -8.42 1.94 -24.13
N ASN A 466 -9.13 3.07 -24.06
CA ASN A 466 -8.55 4.41 -24.11
C ASN A 466 -7.74 4.73 -22.83
N SER A 467 -8.14 4.22 -21.67
CA SER A 467 -7.45 4.47 -20.40
C SER A 467 -5.98 4.02 -20.41
N ALA A 468 -5.68 2.92 -21.11
CA ALA A 468 -4.34 2.35 -21.22
C ALA A 468 -3.41 3.12 -22.20
N ILE A 469 -3.98 3.92 -23.08
CA ILE A 469 -3.23 4.65 -24.14
C ILE A 469 -2.84 6.05 -23.66
N ILE A 470 -3.68 6.67 -22.84
CA ILE A 470 -3.50 8.05 -22.39
C ILE A 470 -2.44 8.12 -21.30
N LYS A 471 -1.43 8.97 -21.50
CA LYS A 471 -0.31 9.20 -20.57
C LYS A 471 -0.49 10.44 -19.70
N ASP A 472 -1.32 11.40 -20.15
CA ASP A 472 -1.61 12.61 -19.38
C ASP A 472 -2.49 12.29 -18.17
N SER A 473 -2.00 12.59 -16.97
CA SER A 473 -2.65 12.23 -15.72
C SER A 473 -4.02 12.89 -15.52
N LYS A 474 -4.24 14.09 -16.08
CA LYS A 474 -5.54 14.76 -16.02
C LYS A 474 -6.57 14.07 -16.90
N GLN A 475 -6.18 13.76 -18.15
CA GLN A 475 -7.05 13.02 -19.07
C GLN A 475 -7.32 11.60 -18.57
N GLN A 476 -6.35 10.95 -17.94
CA GLN A 476 -6.58 9.66 -17.26
C GLN A 476 -7.64 9.79 -16.18
N LYS A 477 -7.53 10.78 -15.30
CA LYS A 477 -8.56 11.03 -14.26
C LYS A 477 -9.96 11.20 -14.87
N GLU A 478 -10.08 11.95 -15.94
CA GLU A 478 -11.36 12.18 -16.63
C GLU A 478 -11.96 10.87 -17.17
N ILE A 479 -11.13 10.00 -17.77
CA ILE A 479 -11.58 8.69 -18.25
C ILE A 479 -12.00 7.79 -17.08
N PHE A 480 -11.18 7.69 -16.05
CA PHE A 480 -11.51 6.86 -14.88
C PHE A 480 -12.77 7.35 -14.17
N GLN A 481 -13.03 8.65 -14.15
CA GLN A 481 -14.28 9.20 -13.64
C GLN A 481 -15.50 8.76 -14.47
N LYS A 482 -15.39 8.69 -15.81
CA LYS A 482 -16.45 8.16 -16.68
C LYS A 482 -16.66 6.67 -16.46
N ILE A 483 -15.58 5.87 -16.38
CA ILE A 483 -15.65 4.44 -16.05
C ILE A 483 -16.40 4.24 -14.73
N TYR A 484 -16.07 5.02 -13.72
CA TYR A 484 -16.72 4.96 -12.43
C TYR A 484 -18.21 5.34 -12.48
N THR A 485 -18.57 6.34 -13.27
CA THR A 485 -19.97 6.74 -13.46
C THR A 485 -20.78 5.61 -14.08
N LEU A 486 -20.29 4.97 -15.14
CA LEU A 486 -20.93 3.81 -15.75
C LEU A 486 -20.99 2.60 -14.78
N TYR A 487 -19.94 2.36 -13.99
CA TYR A 487 -19.97 1.34 -12.96
C TYR A 487 -21.11 1.55 -11.96
N LYS A 488 -21.28 2.79 -11.48
CA LYS A 488 -22.36 3.14 -10.55
C LYS A 488 -23.75 2.97 -11.15
N GLU A 489 -23.87 3.22 -12.43
CA GLU A 489 -25.13 3.03 -13.15
C GLU A 489 -25.42 1.56 -13.39
N ASP A 490 -24.45 0.78 -13.84
CA ASP A 490 -24.66 -0.59 -14.31
C ASP A 490 -24.51 -1.65 -13.20
N VAL A 491 -23.72 -1.37 -12.17
CA VAL A 491 -23.48 -2.23 -10.99
C VAL A 491 -23.24 -3.70 -11.37
N PRO A 492 -22.19 -4.02 -12.16
CA PRO A 492 -21.92 -5.42 -12.51
C PRO A 492 -21.39 -6.23 -11.31
N PHE A 493 -20.84 -5.58 -10.33
CA PHE A 493 -20.40 -6.17 -9.05
C PHE A 493 -20.64 -5.19 -7.89
N ILE A 494 -20.60 -5.71 -6.67
CA ILE A 494 -20.72 -4.92 -5.44
C ILE A 494 -19.47 -5.17 -4.59
N GLY A 495 -18.60 -4.19 -4.49
CA GLY A 495 -17.43 -4.24 -3.59
C GLY A 495 -17.88 -4.26 -2.13
N ILE A 496 -17.23 -5.09 -1.32
CA ILE A 496 -17.54 -5.25 0.11
C ILE A 496 -16.41 -4.66 0.96
N CYS A 497 -15.20 -5.21 0.85
CA CYS A 497 -14.11 -4.78 1.72
C CYS A 497 -12.73 -5.09 1.13
N ARG A 498 -11.69 -4.49 1.75
CA ARG A 498 -10.27 -4.79 1.53
C ARG A 498 -9.60 -5.18 2.83
N ASN A 499 -8.54 -5.96 2.75
CA ASN A 499 -7.71 -6.23 3.90
C ASN A 499 -7.06 -4.94 4.43
N LYS A 500 -6.75 -4.96 5.72
CA LYS A 500 -6.07 -3.86 6.43
C LYS A 500 -4.61 -4.24 6.66
N ASN A 501 -3.70 -3.34 6.31
CA ASN A 501 -2.30 -3.40 6.71
C ASN A 501 -2.05 -2.35 7.80
N ILE A 502 -1.11 -2.62 8.68
CA ILE A 502 -0.78 -1.77 9.82
C ILE A 502 0.74 -1.69 9.94
N THR A 503 1.26 -0.49 9.95
CA THR A 503 2.65 -0.21 10.34
C THR A 503 2.62 0.43 11.73
N ILE A 504 3.35 -0.19 12.67
CA ILE A 504 3.48 0.26 14.06
C ILE A 504 4.89 0.79 14.22
N THR A 505 5.02 1.96 14.86
CA THR A 505 6.34 2.55 15.13
C THR A 505 6.49 2.94 16.59
N SER A 506 7.73 2.88 17.08
CA SER A 506 8.06 3.43 18.40
C SER A 506 7.75 4.94 18.44
N GLN A 507 7.43 5.47 19.62
CA GLN A 507 7.22 6.91 19.79
C GLN A 507 8.50 7.72 19.60
N SER A 508 9.66 7.08 19.70
CA SER A 508 10.95 7.70 19.46
C SER A 508 11.32 7.82 17.98
N LEU A 509 10.54 7.23 17.07
CA LEU A 509 10.77 7.34 15.63
C LEU A 509 10.02 8.53 15.05
N TYR A 510 10.74 9.39 14.37
CA TYR A 510 10.27 10.61 13.73
C TYR A 510 10.56 10.59 12.24
N GLY A 511 9.90 11.49 11.52
CA GLY A 511 9.95 11.63 10.08
C GLY A 511 8.57 11.43 9.46
N ASN A 512 8.48 11.57 8.15
CA ASN A 512 7.24 11.33 7.43
C ASN A 512 7.07 9.81 7.17
N ILE A 513 6.27 9.14 8.00
CA ILE A 513 6.06 7.69 7.93
C ILE A 513 4.77 7.45 7.13
N GLU A 514 4.94 7.21 5.84
CA GLU A 514 3.87 7.02 4.85
C GLU A 514 3.96 5.63 4.20
N PRO A 515 3.57 4.56 4.91
CA PRO A 515 3.58 3.22 4.33
C PRO A 515 2.53 3.10 3.23
N SER A 516 2.88 2.37 2.17
CA SER A 516 1.99 2.02 1.07
C SER A 516 2.03 0.52 0.78
N ASN A 517 1.17 0.05 -0.12
CA ASN A 517 1.23 -1.33 -0.59
C ASN A 517 2.48 -1.66 -1.41
N TYR A 518 3.12 -0.64 -1.98
CA TYR A 518 4.34 -0.80 -2.75
C TYR A 518 5.57 -0.89 -1.84
N THR A 519 5.67 0.01 -0.87
CA THR A 519 6.73 -0.04 0.15
C THR A 519 6.25 0.57 1.47
N THR A 520 6.61 -0.07 2.57
CA THR A 520 6.39 0.47 3.91
C THR A 520 7.48 1.47 4.33
N TYR A 521 8.58 1.52 3.59
CA TYR A 521 9.78 2.32 3.89
C TYR A 521 9.94 3.52 2.95
N ASN A 522 8.80 4.11 2.52
CA ASN A 522 8.83 5.31 1.70
C ASN A 522 9.54 6.44 2.44
N LYS A 523 10.57 7.01 1.79
CA LYS A 523 11.41 8.07 2.38
C LYS A 523 12.04 7.72 3.73
N ALA A 524 12.31 6.43 4.00
CA ALA A 524 12.93 5.99 5.25
C ALA A 524 14.29 6.64 5.50
N GLU A 525 14.98 7.08 4.46
CA GLU A 525 16.25 7.84 4.56
C GLU A 525 16.12 9.17 5.31
N LEU A 526 14.91 9.70 5.43
CA LEU A 526 14.61 10.94 6.17
C LEU A 526 14.15 10.69 7.61
N TRP A 527 14.00 9.42 8.02
CA TRP A 527 13.60 9.08 9.38
C TRP A 527 14.78 9.29 10.36
N TYR A 528 14.45 9.48 11.62
CA TYR A 528 15.43 9.60 12.69
C TYR A 528 14.78 9.26 14.04
N ARG A 529 15.60 8.94 15.03
CA ARG A 529 15.15 8.70 16.41
C ARG A 529 15.61 9.81 17.34
N LYS A 530 14.80 10.08 18.36
CA LYS A 530 15.13 10.94 19.50
C LYS A 530 14.94 10.18 20.81
#